data_be587d154938e2db5cf6ed69502e3236
#
_entry.id   be587d154938e2db5cf6ed69502e3236
#
_cell.length_a   1.000
_cell.length_b   1.000
_cell.length_c   1.000
_cell.angle_alpha   90.00
_cell.angle_beta   90.00
_cell.angle_gamma   90.00
#
_symmetry.space_group_name_H-M   'P 1'
#
loop_
_entity.id
_entity.type
_entity.pdbx_description
1 polymer ?
#
loop_
_entity_poly.entity_id
_entity_poly.type
_entity_poly.pdbx_seq_one_letter_code
_entity_poly.pdbx_strand_id
1 'polypeptide(L)'
;FLLLFILAFLFTNSFDVIFEIKELKYTFSSNLLLFFILMILLSIFLIQLLYFKSRYKLQKYFISKQLKNYQKGYNFFTESMIALASKDNKGAINAKIKMNKYLKNNQGLSLILDSEILKIEKKNDKLELLYQQMIKEKNTQILGYKGLMELNLMKQDYHHAFIYAERLFELNPYIEKIYPSIINIIARTKNWNQLIAVTNKAYNKKIIDKKTFNTNTSIAYYEISKIKIQSDSNESLKLIIKALKLNKSFSPFIKTHLDILFYTNQLSKITNILRKYWSESPSSSLRHVISAFLKKVKISDVDNIMSIIKNNKQ
;
A
#
# COMPACT_ATOMS: atom_id res chain seq x y z
N PHE A 1 -11.92 10.44 -58.84
CA PHE A 1 -12.67 10.15 -60.09
C PHE A 1 -12.93 11.43 -60.85
N LEU A 2 -13.50 12.50 -60.26
CA LEU A 2 -13.81 13.74 -60.91
C LEU A 2 -12.58 14.42 -61.53
N LEU A 3 -11.45 14.40 -60.84
CA LEU A 3 -10.18 14.96 -61.29
C LEU A 3 -9.58 14.18 -62.49
N LEU A 4 -9.69 12.85 -62.49
CA LEU A 4 -9.30 12.00 -63.63
C LEU A 4 -10.19 12.22 -64.81
N PHE A 5 -11.48 12.47 -64.63
CA PHE A 5 -12.42 12.78 -65.70
C PHE A 5 -12.13 14.13 -66.35
N ILE A 6 -11.85 15.19 -65.53
CA ILE A 6 -11.47 16.48 -66.02
C ILE A 6 -10.15 16.45 -66.78
N LEU A 7 -9.16 15.70 -66.26
CA LEU A 7 -7.87 15.49 -66.94
C LEU A 7 -8.05 14.78 -68.28
N ALA A 8 -8.87 13.73 -68.33
CA ALA A 8 -9.17 12.99 -69.58
C ALA A 8 -9.90 13.89 -70.60
N PHE A 9 -10.87 14.68 -70.13
CA PHE A 9 -11.60 15.64 -70.98
C PHE A 9 -10.71 16.74 -71.55
N LEU A 10 -9.78 17.31 -70.77
CA LEU A 10 -8.82 18.31 -71.20
C LEU A 10 -7.77 17.73 -72.11
N PHE A 11 -7.45 16.47 -72.05
CA PHE A 11 -6.48 15.77 -72.92
C PHE A 11 -7.10 15.45 -74.29
N THR A 12 -8.40 15.15 -74.32
CA THR A 12 -9.11 14.81 -75.58
C THR A 12 -9.55 16.06 -76.39
N ASN A 13 -9.79 17.19 -75.70
CA ASN A 13 -10.21 18.42 -76.37
C ASN A 13 -9.07 19.47 -76.28
N SER A 14 -8.21 19.49 -77.29
CA SER A 14 -7.15 20.50 -77.37
C SER A 14 -7.74 21.89 -77.74
N PHE A 15 -7.51 22.89 -76.90
CA PHE A 15 -7.82 24.29 -77.15
C PHE A 15 -6.59 25.13 -76.83
N ASP A 16 -6.47 26.27 -77.51
CA ASP A 16 -5.36 27.21 -77.28
C ASP A 16 -5.74 28.21 -76.16
N VAL A 17 -4.89 28.24 -75.10
CA VAL A 17 -5.02 29.20 -74.01
C VAL A 17 -4.15 30.45 -74.38
N ILE A 18 -4.78 31.60 -74.48
CA ILE A 18 -4.10 32.87 -74.86
C ILE A 18 -3.91 33.68 -73.59
N PHE A 19 -2.66 33.95 -73.20
CA PHE A 19 -2.32 34.85 -72.10
C PHE A 19 -1.88 36.18 -72.76
N GLU A 20 -2.56 37.27 -72.42
CA GLU A 20 -2.22 38.61 -72.86
C GLU A 20 -1.57 39.42 -71.73
N ILE A 21 -0.25 39.65 -71.84
CA ILE A 21 0.51 40.42 -70.85
C ILE A 21 1.18 41.58 -71.59
N LYS A 22 0.75 42.83 -71.32
CA LYS A 22 1.36 44.05 -71.88
C LYS A 22 1.61 43.96 -73.37
N GLU A 23 0.61 43.88 -74.20
CA GLU A 23 0.69 43.87 -75.71
C GLU A 23 1.31 42.59 -76.33
N LEU A 24 1.86 41.65 -75.51
CA LEU A 24 2.38 40.38 -76.01
C LEU A 24 1.36 39.27 -75.79
N LYS A 25 0.98 38.57 -76.85
CA LYS A 25 0.09 37.44 -76.85
C LYS A 25 0.88 36.13 -76.83
N TYR A 26 0.79 35.39 -75.71
CA TYR A 26 1.40 34.08 -75.61
C TYR A 26 0.30 33.00 -75.78
N THR A 27 0.44 32.17 -76.83
CA THR A 27 -0.47 31.02 -77.07
C THR A 27 0.18 29.79 -76.64
N PHE A 28 -0.47 29.07 -75.71
CA PHE A 28 -0.03 27.73 -75.24
C PHE A 28 -1.13 26.71 -75.54
N SER A 29 -0.75 25.56 -76.03
CA SER A 29 -1.70 24.43 -76.14
C SER A 29 -2.14 23.96 -74.76
N SER A 30 -3.41 23.67 -74.58
CA SER A 30 -3.97 23.17 -73.31
C SER A 30 -3.21 21.94 -72.80
N ASN A 31 -2.74 21.07 -73.67
CA ASN A 31 -1.97 19.88 -73.33
C ASN A 31 -0.62 20.21 -72.69
N LEU A 32 0.06 21.25 -73.18
CA LEU A 32 1.34 21.70 -72.65
C LEU A 32 1.17 22.33 -71.25
N LEU A 33 0.09 23.10 -71.06
CA LEU A 33 -0.27 23.69 -69.75
C LEU A 33 -0.63 22.60 -68.74
N LEU A 34 -1.37 21.59 -69.14
CA LEU A 34 -1.75 20.42 -68.35
C LEU A 34 -0.53 19.60 -67.96
N PHE A 35 0.44 19.43 -68.85
CA PHE A 35 1.73 18.76 -68.56
C PHE A 35 2.51 19.52 -67.46
N PHE A 36 2.59 20.85 -67.51
CA PHE A 36 3.25 21.63 -66.48
C PHE A 36 2.54 21.52 -65.12
N ILE A 37 1.20 21.58 -65.10
CA ILE A 37 0.43 21.40 -63.86
C ILE A 37 0.68 20.01 -63.27
N LEU A 38 0.69 18.94 -64.08
CA LEU A 38 1.00 17.58 -63.60
C LEU A 38 2.43 17.49 -63.06
N MET A 39 3.41 18.11 -63.71
CA MET A 39 4.80 18.13 -63.23
C MET A 39 4.93 18.87 -61.90
N ILE A 40 4.18 19.98 -61.71
CA ILE A 40 4.15 20.70 -60.43
C ILE A 40 3.52 19.82 -59.33
N LEU A 41 2.38 19.23 -59.61
CA LEU A 41 1.72 18.31 -58.66
C LEU A 41 2.63 17.12 -58.30
N LEU A 42 3.30 16.52 -59.25
CA LEU A 42 4.26 15.44 -59.04
C LEU A 42 5.44 15.92 -58.16
N SER A 43 5.96 17.10 -58.42
CA SER A 43 7.06 17.69 -57.63
C SER A 43 6.63 17.91 -56.19
N ILE A 44 5.43 18.46 -55.95
CA ILE A 44 4.87 18.66 -54.61
C ILE A 44 4.71 17.30 -53.90
N PHE A 45 4.18 16.30 -54.57
CA PHE A 45 4.03 14.97 -54.05
C PHE A 45 5.38 14.32 -53.65
N LEU A 46 6.40 14.45 -54.49
CA LEU A 46 7.74 13.94 -54.17
C LEU A 46 8.37 14.70 -52.99
N ILE A 47 8.18 16.00 -52.88
CA ILE A 47 8.64 16.79 -51.74
C ILE A 47 7.95 16.32 -50.45
N GLN A 48 6.63 16.10 -50.50
CA GLN A 48 5.90 15.54 -49.35
C GLN A 48 6.42 14.16 -48.93
N LEU A 49 6.64 13.24 -49.86
CA LEU A 49 7.22 11.92 -49.57
C LEU A 49 8.60 12.03 -48.91
N LEU A 50 9.47 12.88 -49.42
CA LEU A 50 10.80 13.13 -48.84
C LEU A 50 10.70 13.72 -47.44
N TYR A 51 9.79 14.67 -47.23
CA TYR A 51 9.53 15.28 -45.92
C TYR A 51 9.06 14.22 -44.89
N PHE A 52 8.06 13.41 -45.23
CA PHE A 52 7.56 12.33 -44.33
C PHE A 52 8.64 11.30 -44.03
N LYS A 53 9.40 10.87 -45.06
CA LYS A 53 10.49 9.93 -44.90
C LYS A 53 11.61 10.47 -44.01
N SER A 54 11.95 11.72 -44.13
CA SER A 54 12.94 12.42 -43.32
C SER A 54 12.46 12.49 -41.84
N ARG A 55 11.22 12.98 -41.62
CA ARG A 55 10.63 13.04 -40.27
C ARG A 55 10.58 11.66 -39.57
N TYR A 56 10.17 10.64 -40.31
CA TYR A 56 10.15 9.25 -39.79
C TYR A 56 11.55 8.77 -39.37
N LYS A 57 12.56 9.02 -40.20
CA LYS A 57 13.95 8.67 -39.85
C LYS A 57 14.45 9.40 -38.59
N LEU A 58 14.16 10.69 -38.50
CA LEU A 58 14.53 11.51 -37.34
C LEU A 58 13.83 11.02 -36.09
N GLN A 59 12.52 10.77 -36.12
CA GLN A 59 11.77 10.21 -34.96
C GLN A 59 12.33 8.86 -34.54
N LYS A 60 12.57 7.96 -35.48
CA LYS A 60 13.18 6.63 -35.19
C LYS A 60 14.56 6.77 -34.56
N TYR A 61 15.38 7.69 -35.02
CA TYR A 61 16.69 7.98 -34.43
C TYR A 61 16.57 8.47 -32.99
N PHE A 62 15.70 9.45 -32.71
CA PHE A 62 15.49 9.97 -31.36
C PHE A 62 14.96 8.90 -30.41
N ILE A 63 13.95 8.13 -30.83
CA ILE A 63 13.39 7.04 -30.03
C ILE A 63 14.47 5.99 -29.74
N SER A 64 15.25 5.57 -30.74
CA SER A 64 16.30 4.57 -30.53
C SER A 64 17.41 5.07 -29.61
N LYS A 65 17.78 6.36 -29.70
CA LYS A 65 18.74 6.99 -28.80
C LYS A 65 18.22 7.05 -27.36
N GLN A 66 16.94 7.41 -27.21
CA GLN A 66 16.26 7.47 -25.92
C GLN A 66 16.20 6.06 -25.28
N LEU A 67 15.80 5.05 -26.06
CA LEU A 67 15.75 3.66 -25.61
C LEU A 67 17.12 3.14 -25.14
N LYS A 68 18.19 3.44 -25.93
CA LYS A 68 19.56 3.09 -25.54
C LYS A 68 20.00 3.76 -24.22
N ASN A 69 19.59 5.02 -24.01
CA ASN A 69 19.88 5.73 -22.77
C ASN A 69 19.14 5.11 -21.59
N TYR A 70 17.86 4.79 -21.75
CA TYR A 70 17.10 4.08 -20.73
C TYR A 70 17.76 2.72 -20.38
N GLN A 71 18.13 1.96 -21.38
CA GLN A 71 18.76 0.66 -21.19
C GLN A 71 20.09 0.76 -20.42
N LYS A 72 20.94 1.74 -20.79
CA LYS A 72 22.17 2.03 -20.04
C LYS A 72 21.91 2.45 -18.61
N GLY A 73 20.91 3.31 -18.39
CA GLY A 73 20.53 3.76 -17.06
C GLY A 73 20.04 2.63 -16.17
N TYR A 74 19.20 1.74 -16.70
CA TYR A 74 18.76 0.54 -15.97
C TYR A 74 19.91 -0.42 -15.65
N ASN A 75 20.87 -0.59 -16.56
CA ASN A 75 22.05 -1.41 -16.30
C ASN A 75 22.86 -0.84 -15.12
N PHE A 76 23.05 0.48 -15.07
CA PHE A 76 23.72 1.13 -13.93
C PHE A 76 22.90 1.07 -12.63
N PHE A 77 21.58 1.12 -12.70
CA PHE A 77 20.72 0.85 -11.54
C PHE A 77 20.97 -0.56 -11.00
N THR A 78 20.95 -1.56 -11.87
CA THR A 78 21.22 -2.96 -11.49
C THR A 78 22.64 -3.13 -10.92
N GLU A 79 23.64 -2.51 -11.53
CA GLU A 79 25.01 -2.50 -11.03
C GLU A 79 25.09 -1.90 -9.62
N SER A 80 24.41 -0.78 -9.39
CA SER A 80 24.32 -0.15 -8.07
C SER A 80 23.66 -1.06 -7.03
N MET A 81 22.56 -1.73 -7.39
CA MET A 81 21.87 -2.68 -6.50
C MET A 81 22.74 -3.90 -6.17
N ILE A 82 23.49 -4.43 -7.14
CA ILE A 82 24.43 -5.53 -6.90
C ILE A 82 25.56 -5.09 -5.95
N ALA A 83 26.12 -3.89 -6.17
CA ALA A 83 27.14 -3.34 -5.30
C ALA A 83 26.63 -3.16 -3.85
N LEU A 84 25.39 -2.68 -3.67
CA LEU A 84 24.73 -2.58 -2.35
C LEU A 84 24.57 -3.95 -1.69
N ALA A 85 24.12 -4.94 -2.43
CA ALA A 85 23.97 -6.32 -1.92
C ALA A 85 25.33 -6.91 -1.49
N SER A 86 26.41 -6.54 -2.18
CA SER A 86 27.80 -6.93 -1.87
C SER A 86 28.46 -6.03 -0.83
N LYS A 87 27.74 -5.04 -0.27
CA LYS A 87 28.25 -4.02 0.68
C LYS A 87 29.38 -3.14 0.12
N ASP A 88 29.47 -3.02 -1.21
CA ASP A 88 30.39 -2.10 -1.89
C ASP A 88 29.73 -0.72 -2.08
N ASN A 89 29.82 0.12 -1.04
CA ASN A 89 29.24 1.46 -1.07
C ASN A 89 29.85 2.37 -2.14
N LYS A 90 31.17 2.24 -2.40
CA LYS A 90 31.83 3.07 -3.40
C LYS A 90 31.35 2.71 -4.82
N GLY A 91 31.29 1.43 -5.13
CA GLY A 91 30.73 0.93 -6.39
C GLY A 91 29.29 1.36 -6.59
N ALA A 92 28.46 1.25 -5.55
CA ALA A 92 27.04 1.65 -5.58
C ALA A 92 26.87 3.16 -5.90
N ILE A 93 27.62 4.03 -5.24
CA ILE A 93 27.59 5.48 -5.48
C ILE A 93 28.05 5.81 -6.90
N ASN A 94 29.13 5.21 -7.38
CA ASN A 94 29.65 5.43 -8.73
C ASN A 94 28.63 4.98 -9.80
N ALA A 95 28.04 3.81 -9.64
CA ALA A 95 27.00 3.30 -10.53
C ALA A 95 25.76 4.21 -10.52
N LYS A 96 25.31 4.68 -9.34
CA LYS A 96 24.20 5.65 -9.22
C LYS A 96 24.49 6.95 -9.96
N ILE A 97 25.69 7.52 -9.85
CA ILE A 97 26.07 8.75 -10.57
C ILE A 97 25.95 8.53 -12.09
N LYS A 98 26.42 7.38 -12.58
CA LYS A 98 26.28 7.00 -14.00
C LYS A 98 24.80 6.83 -14.38
N MET A 99 24.00 6.16 -13.54
CA MET A 99 22.55 6.02 -13.74
C MET A 99 21.87 7.39 -13.91
N ASN A 100 22.12 8.33 -13.01
CA ASN A 100 21.51 9.67 -13.04
C ASN A 100 21.87 10.46 -14.30
N LYS A 101 23.02 10.21 -14.94
CA LYS A 101 23.39 10.81 -16.22
C LYS A 101 22.44 10.38 -17.35
N TYR A 102 21.96 9.13 -17.33
CA TYR A 102 21.10 8.57 -18.37
C TYR A 102 19.61 8.67 -18.05
N LEU A 103 19.23 8.59 -16.75
CA LEU A 103 17.85 8.61 -16.27
C LEU A 103 17.52 9.91 -15.51
N LYS A 104 17.85 11.06 -16.08
CA LYS A 104 17.68 12.39 -15.46
C LYS A 104 16.27 12.65 -14.90
N ASN A 105 15.24 12.08 -15.53
CA ASN A 105 13.83 12.31 -15.16
C ASN A 105 13.27 11.22 -14.22
N ASN A 106 14.10 10.30 -13.74
CA ASN A 106 13.64 9.20 -12.86
C ASN A 106 14.19 9.40 -11.44
N GLN A 107 13.69 10.45 -10.77
CA GLN A 107 14.09 10.80 -9.42
C GLN A 107 13.80 9.66 -8.43
N GLY A 108 12.72 8.88 -8.63
CA GLY A 108 12.34 7.79 -7.75
C GLY A 108 13.43 6.71 -7.60
N LEU A 109 14.07 6.31 -8.70
CA LEU A 109 15.16 5.32 -8.64
C LEU A 109 16.38 5.86 -7.87
N SER A 110 16.70 7.15 -8.05
CA SER A 110 17.78 7.79 -7.28
C SER A 110 17.49 7.79 -5.77
N LEU A 111 16.26 8.14 -5.37
CA LEU A 111 15.82 8.14 -3.97
C LEU A 111 15.89 6.73 -3.36
N ILE A 112 15.52 5.70 -4.11
CA ILE A 112 15.63 4.31 -3.66
C ILE A 112 17.08 3.95 -3.39
N LEU A 113 17.99 4.20 -4.32
CA LEU A 113 19.42 3.91 -4.13
C LEU A 113 20.01 4.72 -2.97
N ASP A 114 19.64 6.00 -2.84
CA ASP A 114 20.10 6.82 -1.72
C ASP A 114 19.64 6.27 -0.38
N SER A 115 18.39 5.77 -0.30
CA SER A 115 17.89 5.19 0.93
C SER A 115 18.68 3.94 1.34
N GLU A 116 19.02 3.07 0.38
CA GLU A 116 19.81 1.87 0.68
C GLU A 116 21.27 2.21 1.05
N ILE A 117 21.88 3.18 0.37
CA ILE A 117 23.23 3.68 0.73
C ILE A 117 23.23 4.22 2.16
N LEU A 118 22.28 5.11 2.51
CA LEU A 118 22.18 5.71 3.84
C LEU A 118 21.90 4.69 4.94
N LYS A 119 21.14 3.63 4.65
CA LYS A 119 20.95 2.50 5.59
C LYS A 119 22.26 1.80 5.91
N ILE A 120 23.07 1.49 4.90
CA ILE A 120 24.37 0.84 5.08
C ILE A 120 25.32 1.75 5.85
N GLU A 121 25.30 3.06 5.58
CA GLU A 121 26.08 4.06 6.27
C GLU A 121 25.57 4.38 7.68
N LYS A 122 24.40 3.86 8.08
CA LYS A 122 23.72 4.11 9.37
C LYS A 122 23.48 5.60 9.66
N LYS A 123 23.25 6.40 8.61
CA LYS A 123 22.98 7.84 8.70
C LYS A 123 21.47 8.11 8.86
N ASN A 124 20.93 7.78 10.03
CA ASN A 124 19.48 7.77 10.29
C ASN A 124 18.83 9.15 10.10
N ASP A 125 19.47 10.25 10.47
CA ASP A 125 18.88 11.59 10.33
C ASP A 125 18.70 11.99 8.85
N LYS A 126 19.71 11.70 8.01
CA LYS A 126 19.62 11.93 6.57
C LYS A 126 18.61 11.00 5.91
N LEU A 127 18.53 9.76 6.40
CA LEU A 127 17.59 8.76 5.93
C LEU A 127 16.13 9.17 6.22
N GLU A 128 15.87 9.74 7.39
CA GLU A 128 14.55 10.26 7.74
C GLU A 128 14.09 11.39 6.80
N LEU A 129 14.99 12.37 6.56
CA LEU A 129 14.72 13.45 5.59
C LEU A 129 14.45 12.89 4.18
N LEU A 130 15.20 11.90 3.77
CA LEU A 130 15.02 11.24 2.48
C LEU A 130 13.68 10.54 2.38
N TYR A 131 13.27 9.80 3.41
CA TYR A 131 11.96 9.15 3.45
C TYR A 131 10.82 10.17 3.44
N GLN A 132 10.99 11.34 4.08
CA GLN A 132 10.03 12.44 3.98
C GLN A 132 9.92 13.02 2.57
N GLN A 133 10.98 12.99 1.77
CA GLN A 133 10.90 13.29 0.35
C GLN A 133 10.18 12.18 -0.43
N MET A 134 10.50 10.91 -0.13
CA MET A 134 9.90 9.76 -0.81
C MET A 134 8.39 9.65 -0.64
N ILE A 135 7.83 10.09 0.50
CA ILE A 135 6.36 10.07 0.70
C ILE A 135 5.61 11.10 -0.16
N LYS A 136 6.30 12.12 -0.67
CA LYS A 136 5.71 13.12 -1.58
C LYS A 136 5.60 12.61 -3.01
N GLU A 137 6.40 11.62 -3.37
CA GLU A 137 6.46 11.04 -4.71
C GLU A 137 5.63 9.76 -4.80
N LYS A 138 4.62 9.71 -5.67
CA LYS A 138 3.69 8.58 -5.80
C LYS A 138 4.39 7.23 -5.96
N ASN A 139 5.48 7.18 -6.71
CA ASN A 139 6.19 5.93 -7.02
C ASN A 139 7.05 5.41 -5.86
N THR A 140 7.44 6.25 -4.89
CA THR A 140 8.27 5.88 -3.74
C THR A 140 7.55 5.98 -2.42
N GLN A 141 6.31 6.46 -2.42
CA GLN A 141 5.51 6.76 -1.24
C GLN A 141 5.41 5.56 -0.26
N ILE A 142 5.17 4.37 -0.79
CA ILE A 142 5.09 3.14 0.03
C ILE A 142 6.41 2.87 0.75
N LEU A 143 7.53 3.01 0.05
CA LEU A 143 8.86 2.81 0.63
C LEU A 143 9.19 3.89 1.67
N GLY A 144 8.79 5.13 1.39
CA GLY A 144 8.94 6.24 2.34
C GLY A 144 8.19 6.01 3.65
N TYR A 145 6.91 5.66 3.59
CA TYR A 145 6.13 5.34 4.80
C TYR A 145 6.66 4.13 5.54
N LYS A 146 7.07 3.06 4.81
CA LYS A 146 7.68 1.89 5.43
C LYS A 146 8.97 2.25 6.16
N GLY A 147 9.84 3.03 5.51
CA GLY A 147 11.09 3.48 6.10
C GLY A 147 10.90 4.36 7.34
N LEU A 148 9.96 5.32 7.31
CA LEU A 148 9.64 6.15 8.46
C LEU A 148 9.05 5.35 9.62
N MET A 149 8.17 4.37 9.33
CA MET A 149 7.67 3.44 10.34
C MET A 149 8.82 2.67 11.01
N GLU A 150 9.71 2.08 10.23
CA GLU A 150 10.84 1.31 10.74
C GLU A 150 11.79 2.16 11.58
N LEU A 151 12.14 3.38 11.13
CA LEU A 151 12.99 4.31 11.89
C LEU A 151 12.37 4.71 13.23
N ASN A 152 11.06 4.99 13.25
CA ASN A 152 10.39 5.36 14.50
C ASN A 152 10.24 4.16 15.45
N LEU A 153 10.08 2.94 14.93
CA LEU A 153 10.16 1.73 15.74
C LEU A 153 11.55 1.54 16.37
N MET A 154 12.62 1.82 15.64
CA MET A 154 13.99 1.78 16.17
C MET A 154 14.22 2.83 17.26
N LYS A 155 13.62 4.02 17.12
CA LYS A 155 13.63 5.10 18.13
C LYS A 155 12.67 4.83 19.29
N GLN A 156 11.89 3.76 19.27
CA GLN A 156 10.79 3.44 20.22
C GLN A 156 9.68 4.51 20.24
N ASP A 157 9.59 5.34 19.22
CA ASP A 157 8.49 6.28 19.03
C ASP A 157 7.30 5.57 18.37
N TYR A 158 6.56 4.84 19.21
CA TYR A 158 5.43 4.04 18.74
C TYR A 158 4.26 4.91 18.24
N HIS A 159 4.18 6.15 18.67
CA HIS A 159 3.11 7.06 18.23
C HIS A 159 3.29 7.44 16.75
N HIS A 160 4.45 7.95 16.38
CA HIS A 160 4.74 8.26 14.98
C HIS A 160 4.84 6.99 14.12
N ALA A 161 5.41 5.90 14.65
CA ALA A 161 5.41 4.62 13.96
C ALA A 161 3.99 4.16 13.59
N PHE A 162 3.00 4.34 14.49
CA PHE A 162 1.60 4.03 14.21
C PHE A 162 1.03 4.86 13.07
N ILE A 163 1.25 6.17 13.07
CA ILE A 163 0.76 7.08 12.02
C ILE A 163 1.25 6.63 10.63
N TYR A 164 2.54 6.32 10.51
CA TYR A 164 3.12 5.86 9.26
C TYR A 164 2.65 4.45 8.86
N ALA A 165 2.50 3.55 9.83
CA ALA A 165 1.98 2.21 9.59
C ALA A 165 0.51 2.24 9.13
N GLU A 166 -0.32 3.09 9.70
CA GLU A 166 -1.72 3.28 9.29
C GLU A 166 -1.81 3.80 7.86
N ARG A 167 -0.99 4.81 7.50
CA ARG A 167 -0.91 5.32 6.13
C ARG A 167 -0.46 4.26 5.14
N LEU A 168 0.53 3.47 5.52
CA LEU A 168 1.01 2.36 4.70
C LEU A 168 -0.09 1.30 4.48
N PHE A 169 -0.84 0.98 5.53
CA PHE A 169 -1.98 0.05 5.47
C PHE A 169 -3.15 0.58 4.62
N GLU A 170 -3.39 1.89 4.62
CA GLU A 170 -4.38 2.53 3.76
C GLU A 170 -4.00 2.44 2.28
N LEU A 171 -2.72 2.69 1.96
CA LEU A 171 -2.19 2.65 0.60
C LEU A 171 -2.17 1.23 0.02
N ASN A 172 -1.67 0.28 0.80
CA ASN A 172 -1.62 -1.12 0.38
C ASN A 172 -1.71 -2.05 1.59
N PRO A 173 -2.90 -2.52 1.94
CA PRO A 173 -3.11 -3.38 3.10
C PRO A 173 -2.56 -4.81 2.93
N TYR A 174 -2.17 -5.20 1.70
CA TYR A 174 -1.63 -6.52 1.39
C TYR A 174 -0.10 -6.60 1.51
N ILE A 175 0.57 -5.52 1.93
CA ILE A 175 2.00 -5.57 2.22
C ILE A 175 2.24 -6.60 3.33
N GLU A 176 3.17 -7.50 3.06
CA GLU A 176 3.54 -8.54 4.02
C GLU A 176 3.91 -7.96 5.39
N LYS A 177 3.35 -8.54 6.44
CA LYS A 177 3.59 -8.16 7.84
C LYS A 177 3.10 -6.76 8.25
N ILE A 178 2.44 -5.97 7.38
CA ILE A 178 1.98 -4.64 7.81
C ILE A 178 0.91 -4.75 8.91
N TYR A 179 -0.07 -5.64 8.76
CA TYR A 179 -1.09 -5.84 9.79
C TYR A 179 -0.50 -6.31 11.13
N PRO A 180 0.34 -7.37 11.19
CA PRO A 180 1.02 -7.75 12.43
C PRO A 180 1.86 -6.62 13.04
N SER A 181 2.53 -5.81 12.23
CA SER A 181 3.32 -4.68 12.72
C SER A 181 2.44 -3.63 13.41
N ILE A 182 1.29 -3.29 12.80
CA ILE A 182 0.32 -2.35 13.40
C ILE A 182 -0.18 -2.89 14.74
N ILE A 183 -0.56 -4.17 14.80
CA ILE A 183 -1.02 -4.80 16.05
C ILE A 183 0.05 -4.71 17.14
N ASN A 184 1.30 -4.99 16.81
CA ASN A 184 2.42 -4.89 17.76
C ASN A 184 2.62 -3.44 18.25
N ILE A 185 2.55 -2.45 17.36
CA ILE A 185 2.63 -1.03 17.73
C ILE A 185 1.48 -0.65 18.68
N ILE A 186 0.25 -1.03 18.35
CA ILE A 186 -0.94 -0.76 19.20
C ILE A 186 -0.79 -1.43 20.56
N ALA A 187 -0.27 -2.65 20.63
CA ALA A 187 -0.03 -3.33 21.90
C ALA A 187 0.98 -2.57 22.78
N ARG A 188 2.00 -1.95 22.17
CA ARG A 188 2.98 -1.10 22.89
C ARG A 188 2.39 0.23 23.39
N THR A 189 1.53 0.84 22.58
CA THR A 189 0.84 2.11 22.96
C THR A 189 -0.38 1.90 23.84
N LYS A 190 -0.85 0.65 24.00
CA LYS A 190 -2.07 0.27 24.73
C LYS A 190 -3.34 0.99 24.24
N ASN A 191 -3.37 1.38 22.96
CA ASN A 191 -4.52 2.05 22.38
C ASN A 191 -5.52 1.02 21.80
N TRP A 192 -6.28 0.41 22.70
CA TRP A 192 -7.15 -0.72 22.37
C TRP A 192 -8.33 -0.37 21.46
N ASN A 193 -8.77 0.91 21.49
CA ASN A 193 -9.81 1.38 20.56
C ASN A 193 -9.29 1.37 19.10
N GLN A 194 -8.02 1.73 18.87
CA GLN A 194 -7.39 1.62 17.56
C GLN A 194 -7.26 0.15 17.13
N LEU A 195 -7.02 -0.77 18.08
CA LEU A 195 -6.99 -2.20 17.77
C LEU A 195 -8.32 -2.67 17.16
N ILE A 196 -9.45 -2.28 17.74
CA ILE A 196 -10.78 -2.60 17.20
C ILE A 196 -10.96 -2.00 15.81
N ALA A 197 -10.62 -0.74 15.62
CA ALA A 197 -10.79 -0.04 14.35
C ALA A 197 -9.95 -0.69 13.22
N VAL A 198 -8.67 -0.95 13.47
CA VAL A 198 -7.77 -1.57 12.48
C VAL A 198 -8.17 -3.02 12.19
N THR A 199 -8.56 -3.77 13.23
CA THR A 199 -9.02 -5.17 13.07
C THR A 199 -10.30 -5.24 12.22
N ASN A 200 -11.27 -4.33 12.43
CA ASN A 200 -12.46 -4.22 11.60
C ASN A 200 -12.11 -3.91 10.14
N LYS A 201 -11.22 -2.92 9.89
CA LYS A 201 -10.75 -2.59 8.52
C LYS A 201 -10.09 -3.81 7.86
N ALA A 202 -9.25 -4.54 8.59
CA ALA A 202 -8.55 -5.71 8.06
C ALA A 202 -9.50 -6.87 7.74
N TYR A 203 -10.49 -7.12 8.58
CA TYR A 203 -11.50 -8.15 8.35
C TYR A 203 -12.39 -7.82 7.14
N ASN A 204 -12.88 -6.58 7.04
CA ASN A 204 -13.70 -6.12 5.91
C ASN A 204 -12.94 -6.21 4.58
N LYS A 205 -11.62 -5.99 4.59
CA LYS A 205 -10.74 -6.16 3.42
C LYS A 205 -10.28 -7.61 3.19
N LYS A 206 -10.77 -8.57 3.97
CA LYS A 206 -10.41 -10.01 3.90
C LYS A 206 -8.90 -10.29 4.07
N ILE A 207 -8.21 -9.45 4.82
CA ILE A 207 -6.77 -9.61 5.12
C ILE A 207 -6.58 -10.63 6.24
N ILE A 208 -7.54 -10.70 7.16
CA ILE A 208 -7.54 -11.63 8.28
C ILE A 208 -8.81 -12.49 8.26
N ASP A 209 -8.69 -13.68 8.82
CA ASP A 209 -9.81 -14.61 8.99
C ASP A 209 -10.67 -14.22 10.21
N LYS A 210 -11.83 -14.87 10.32
CA LYS A 210 -12.77 -14.65 11.42
C LYS A 210 -12.18 -15.02 12.79
N LYS A 211 -11.28 -15.99 12.84
CA LYS A 211 -10.62 -16.41 14.09
C LYS A 211 -9.71 -15.32 14.60
N THR A 212 -8.85 -14.77 13.74
CA THR A 212 -7.95 -13.65 14.06
C THR A 212 -8.75 -12.40 14.44
N PHE A 213 -9.82 -12.10 13.68
CA PHE A 213 -10.74 -11.00 14.01
C PHE A 213 -11.31 -11.15 15.43
N ASN A 214 -11.89 -12.31 15.75
CA ASN A 214 -12.47 -12.59 17.06
C ASN A 214 -11.42 -12.48 18.17
N THR A 215 -10.22 -13.01 17.95
CA THR A 215 -9.12 -12.98 18.92
C THR A 215 -8.70 -11.54 19.23
N ASN A 216 -8.36 -10.74 18.22
CA ASN A 216 -7.85 -9.39 18.42
C ASN A 216 -8.92 -8.46 19.00
N THR A 217 -10.17 -8.58 18.52
CA THR A 217 -11.29 -7.80 19.05
C THR A 217 -11.63 -8.16 20.50
N SER A 218 -11.58 -9.46 20.84
CA SER A 218 -11.84 -9.91 22.23
C SER A 218 -10.75 -9.44 23.18
N ILE A 219 -9.48 -9.44 22.77
CA ILE A 219 -8.36 -8.90 23.54
C ILE A 219 -8.57 -7.39 23.78
N ALA A 220 -8.95 -6.64 22.74
CA ALA A 220 -9.20 -5.20 22.89
C ALA A 220 -10.32 -4.91 23.90
N TYR A 221 -11.47 -5.59 23.81
CA TYR A 221 -12.55 -5.45 24.78
C TYR A 221 -12.13 -5.82 26.21
N TYR A 222 -11.34 -6.86 26.36
CA TYR A 222 -10.79 -7.28 27.64
C TYR A 222 -9.89 -6.21 28.26
N GLU A 223 -8.93 -5.67 27.49
CA GLU A 223 -8.02 -4.68 28.01
C GLU A 223 -8.74 -3.36 28.35
N ILE A 224 -9.72 -2.92 27.52
CA ILE A 224 -10.54 -1.77 27.83
C ILE A 224 -11.38 -2.02 29.09
N SER A 225 -11.94 -3.23 29.25
CA SER A 225 -12.71 -3.56 30.44
C SER A 225 -11.89 -3.43 31.73
N LYS A 226 -10.64 -3.90 31.71
CA LYS A 226 -9.72 -3.77 32.86
C LYS A 226 -9.47 -2.32 33.26
N ILE A 227 -9.29 -1.46 32.29
CA ILE A 227 -9.06 -0.01 32.54
C ILE A 227 -10.30 0.62 33.17
N LYS A 228 -11.50 0.16 32.76
CA LYS A 228 -12.78 0.75 33.18
C LYS A 228 -13.36 0.19 34.49
N ILE A 229 -12.75 -0.82 35.11
CA ILE A 229 -13.29 -1.47 36.32
C ILE A 229 -13.60 -0.43 37.44
N GLN A 230 -12.71 0.51 37.66
CA GLN A 230 -12.85 1.49 38.72
C GLN A 230 -13.65 2.72 38.30
N SER A 231 -13.56 3.17 37.04
CA SER A 231 -14.21 4.39 36.57
C SER A 231 -15.67 4.18 36.13
N ASP A 232 -15.94 3.02 35.46
CA ASP A 232 -17.26 2.64 34.96
C ASP A 232 -17.41 1.11 34.93
N SER A 233 -17.80 0.56 36.09
CA SER A 233 -17.94 -0.89 36.26
C SER A 233 -19.05 -1.47 35.37
N ASN A 234 -20.10 -0.72 35.04
CA ASN A 234 -21.19 -1.17 34.18
C ASN A 234 -20.71 -1.31 32.71
N GLU A 235 -19.96 -0.34 32.22
CA GLU A 235 -19.34 -0.40 30.89
C GLU A 235 -18.29 -1.52 30.86
N SER A 236 -17.48 -1.65 31.91
CA SER A 236 -16.50 -2.72 32.06
C SER A 236 -17.16 -4.09 31.95
N LEU A 237 -18.30 -4.30 32.63
CA LEU A 237 -19.08 -5.54 32.58
C LEU A 237 -19.60 -5.82 31.14
N LYS A 238 -20.13 -4.80 30.46
CA LYS A 238 -20.59 -4.95 29.07
C LYS A 238 -19.43 -5.37 28.13
N LEU A 239 -18.26 -4.78 28.31
CA LEU A 239 -17.09 -5.06 27.49
C LEU A 239 -16.54 -6.47 27.70
N ILE A 240 -16.42 -6.93 28.95
CA ILE A 240 -15.94 -8.29 29.21
C ILE A 240 -16.91 -9.35 28.70
N ILE A 241 -18.22 -9.09 28.75
CA ILE A 241 -19.23 -9.97 28.16
C ILE A 241 -19.08 -10.02 26.63
N LYS A 242 -18.78 -8.87 25.97
CA LYS A 242 -18.48 -8.85 24.53
C LYS A 242 -17.23 -9.69 24.21
N ALA A 243 -16.16 -9.58 25.01
CA ALA A 243 -14.95 -10.37 24.85
C ALA A 243 -15.25 -11.87 24.94
N LEU A 244 -16.03 -12.29 25.95
CA LEU A 244 -16.44 -13.69 26.17
C LEU A 244 -17.36 -14.24 25.07
N LYS A 245 -18.18 -13.42 24.45
CA LYS A 245 -18.98 -13.85 23.27
C LYS A 245 -18.10 -14.21 22.08
N LEU A 246 -16.97 -13.53 21.92
CA LEU A 246 -16.02 -13.77 20.81
C LEU A 246 -15.07 -14.94 21.13
N ASN A 247 -14.69 -15.09 22.39
CA ASN A 247 -13.80 -16.17 22.84
C ASN A 247 -14.24 -16.67 24.23
N LYS A 248 -15.09 -17.70 24.24
CA LYS A 248 -15.78 -18.20 25.44
C LYS A 248 -14.89 -18.90 26.44
N SER A 249 -13.81 -19.54 25.99
CA SER A 249 -12.99 -20.45 26.79
C SER A 249 -11.72 -19.81 27.36
N PHE A 250 -11.46 -18.53 27.07
CA PHE A 250 -10.23 -17.89 27.52
C PHE A 250 -10.29 -17.51 29.00
N SER A 251 -9.61 -18.28 29.82
CA SER A 251 -9.63 -18.18 31.30
C SER A 251 -9.39 -16.76 31.85
N PRO A 252 -8.47 -15.91 31.30
CA PRO A 252 -8.29 -14.55 31.78
C PRO A 252 -9.54 -13.69 31.67
N PHE A 253 -10.37 -13.90 30.65
CA PHE A 253 -11.63 -13.15 30.48
C PHE A 253 -12.64 -13.54 31.56
N ILE A 254 -12.73 -14.85 31.85
CA ILE A 254 -13.59 -15.37 32.89
C ILE A 254 -13.17 -14.81 34.26
N LYS A 255 -11.86 -14.85 34.56
CA LYS A 255 -11.32 -14.25 35.79
C LYS A 255 -11.75 -12.78 35.94
N THR A 256 -11.53 -11.97 34.90
CA THR A 256 -11.89 -10.55 34.94
C THR A 256 -13.40 -10.35 35.08
N HIS A 257 -14.23 -11.18 34.45
CA HIS A 257 -15.67 -11.12 34.64
C HIS A 257 -16.08 -11.37 36.10
N LEU A 258 -15.48 -12.37 36.74
CA LEU A 258 -15.71 -12.66 38.15
C LEU A 258 -15.22 -11.54 39.07
N ASP A 259 -14.05 -10.98 38.80
CA ASP A 259 -13.50 -9.84 39.56
C ASP A 259 -14.40 -8.60 39.46
N ILE A 260 -14.99 -8.31 38.27
CA ILE A 260 -15.95 -7.19 38.09
C ILE A 260 -17.24 -7.47 38.88
N LEU A 261 -17.81 -8.68 38.81
CA LEU A 261 -19.01 -9.05 39.55
C LEU A 261 -18.79 -8.95 41.08
N PHE A 262 -17.62 -9.31 41.55
CA PHE A 262 -17.22 -9.18 42.91
C PHE A 262 -17.12 -7.70 43.34
N TYR A 263 -16.42 -6.90 42.49
CA TYR A 263 -16.27 -5.47 42.72
C TYR A 263 -17.63 -4.73 42.76
N THR A 264 -18.59 -5.14 41.94
CA THR A 264 -19.94 -4.58 41.86
C THR A 264 -20.92 -5.20 42.85
N ASN A 265 -20.44 -6.03 43.79
CA ASN A 265 -21.22 -6.71 44.83
C ASN A 265 -22.38 -7.60 44.28
N GLN A 266 -22.23 -8.14 43.05
CA GLN A 266 -23.23 -9.00 42.43
C GLN A 266 -22.96 -10.49 42.73
N LEU A 267 -22.76 -10.84 44.00
CA LEU A 267 -22.35 -12.16 44.44
C LEU A 267 -23.35 -13.25 44.08
N SER A 268 -24.66 -13.00 44.12
CA SER A 268 -25.71 -13.93 43.75
C SER A 268 -25.63 -14.46 42.31
N LYS A 269 -25.03 -13.69 41.40
CA LYS A 269 -24.86 -14.08 40.02
C LYS A 269 -23.63 -14.97 39.79
N ILE A 270 -22.65 -14.90 40.68
CA ILE A 270 -21.34 -15.55 40.47
C ILE A 270 -21.50 -17.08 40.41
N THR A 271 -22.27 -17.69 41.31
CA THR A 271 -22.48 -19.14 41.36
C THR A 271 -23.05 -19.67 40.03
N ASN A 272 -24.11 -19.02 39.52
CA ASN A 272 -24.73 -19.42 38.26
C ASN A 272 -23.79 -19.23 37.05
N ILE A 273 -23.01 -18.17 37.05
CA ILE A 273 -22.02 -17.90 35.98
C ILE A 273 -20.86 -18.88 36.03
N LEU A 274 -20.36 -19.23 37.19
CA LEU A 274 -19.33 -20.29 37.35
C LEU A 274 -19.81 -21.65 36.86
N ARG A 275 -21.03 -22.06 37.23
CA ARG A 275 -21.65 -23.31 36.72
C ARG A 275 -21.72 -23.28 35.18
N LYS A 276 -22.17 -22.16 34.61
CA LYS A 276 -22.27 -21.99 33.16
C LYS A 276 -20.92 -22.14 32.48
N TYR A 277 -19.88 -21.44 32.93
CA TYR A 277 -18.56 -21.55 32.34
C TYR A 277 -17.96 -22.93 32.45
N TRP A 278 -18.18 -23.59 33.59
CA TRP A 278 -17.70 -24.95 33.77
C TRP A 278 -18.40 -25.95 32.85
N SER A 279 -19.72 -25.84 32.68
CA SER A 279 -20.47 -26.71 31.76
C SER A 279 -20.13 -26.49 30.29
N GLU A 280 -19.83 -25.21 29.89
CA GLU A 280 -19.51 -24.88 28.48
C GLU A 280 -18.08 -25.29 28.08
N SER A 281 -17.09 -25.22 28.99
CA SER A 281 -15.67 -25.41 28.65
C SER A 281 -14.83 -25.80 29.85
N PRO A 282 -14.99 -27.04 30.37
CA PRO A 282 -14.18 -27.48 31.50
C PRO A 282 -12.70 -27.59 31.10
N SER A 283 -11.82 -26.93 31.86
CA SER A 283 -10.37 -26.95 31.62
C SER A 283 -9.59 -26.82 32.92
N SER A 284 -8.33 -27.31 32.93
CA SER A 284 -7.43 -27.14 34.08
C SER A 284 -7.17 -25.67 34.41
N SER A 285 -7.04 -24.82 33.39
CA SER A 285 -6.86 -23.37 33.57
C SER A 285 -8.10 -22.71 34.18
N LEU A 286 -9.29 -23.09 33.77
CA LEU A 286 -10.54 -22.60 34.36
C LEU A 286 -10.70 -23.09 35.81
N ARG A 287 -10.32 -24.34 36.12
CA ARG A 287 -10.29 -24.86 37.50
C ARG A 287 -9.40 -23.99 38.39
N HIS A 288 -8.19 -23.65 37.94
CA HIS A 288 -7.31 -22.77 38.72
C HIS A 288 -7.92 -21.37 38.95
N VAL A 289 -8.56 -20.78 37.95
CA VAL A 289 -9.24 -19.48 38.10
C VAL A 289 -10.37 -19.57 39.09
N ILE A 290 -11.22 -20.59 39.02
CA ILE A 290 -12.33 -20.80 39.94
C ILE A 290 -11.81 -21.03 41.38
N SER A 291 -10.83 -21.90 41.57
CA SER A 291 -10.27 -22.18 42.90
C SER A 291 -9.60 -20.97 43.53
N ALA A 292 -8.87 -20.18 42.76
CA ALA A 292 -8.27 -18.92 43.21
C ALA A 292 -9.32 -17.90 43.61
N PHE A 293 -10.39 -17.80 42.82
CA PHE A 293 -11.50 -16.87 43.08
C PHE A 293 -12.25 -17.26 44.35
N LEU A 294 -12.58 -18.53 44.52
CA LEU A 294 -13.28 -19.04 45.68
C LEU A 294 -12.49 -18.88 47.01
N LYS A 295 -11.16 -18.99 46.96
CA LYS A 295 -10.28 -18.65 48.09
C LYS A 295 -10.34 -17.19 48.50
N LYS A 296 -10.54 -16.28 47.53
CA LYS A 296 -10.62 -14.84 47.74
C LYS A 296 -11.96 -14.42 48.33
N VAL A 297 -13.02 -15.13 47.97
CA VAL A 297 -14.40 -14.81 48.36
C VAL A 297 -14.90 -15.87 49.32
N LYS A 298 -15.22 -15.50 50.56
CA LYS A 298 -15.89 -16.36 51.55
C LYS A 298 -17.36 -16.52 51.13
N ILE A 299 -17.64 -17.45 50.22
CA ILE A 299 -19.00 -17.77 49.77
C ILE A 299 -19.43 -19.03 50.47
N SER A 300 -20.61 -19.05 51.11
CA SER A 300 -21.22 -20.19 51.79
C SER A 300 -21.47 -21.41 50.90
N ASP A 301 -21.45 -21.25 49.57
CA ASP A 301 -21.68 -22.31 48.57
C ASP A 301 -20.40 -22.86 47.92
N VAL A 302 -19.21 -22.61 48.51
CA VAL A 302 -17.92 -23.07 47.96
C VAL A 302 -17.94 -24.61 47.80
N ASP A 303 -18.49 -25.34 48.75
CA ASP A 303 -18.54 -26.79 48.69
C ASP A 303 -19.44 -27.33 47.58
N ASN A 304 -20.54 -26.64 47.29
CA ASN A 304 -21.44 -26.96 46.18
C ASN A 304 -20.80 -26.74 44.81
N ILE A 305 -20.04 -25.67 44.66
CA ILE A 305 -19.31 -25.38 43.40
C ILE A 305 -18.12 -26.33 43.24
N MET A 306 -17.41 -26.65 44.33
CA MET A 306 -16.30 -27.59 44.32
C MET A 306 -16.75 -29.03 44.06
N SER A 307 -17.94 -29.44 44.53
CA SER A 307 -18.52 -30.77 44.24
C SER A 307 -18.82 -30.93 42.73
N ILE A 308 -19.33 -29.88 42.07
CA ILE A 308 -19.59 -29.87 40.61
C ILE A 308 -18.28 -29.99 39.80
N ILE A 309 -17.21 -29.32 40.27
CA ILE A 309 -15.88 -29.38 39.65
C ILE A 309 -15.25 -30.77 39.87
N LYS A 310 -15.50 -31.43 41.01
CA LYS A 310 -14.98 -32.77 41.33
C LYS A 310 -15.72 -33.88 40.56
N ASN A 311 -17.04 -33.79 40.42
CA ASN A 311 -17.88 -34.81 39.81
C ASN A 311 -17.76 -34.91 38.27
N ASN A 312 -17.21 -33.93 37.59
CA ASN A 312 -16.92 -33.97 36.16
C ASN A 312 -15.49 -34.50 35.88
N LYS A 313 -15.02 -35.47 36.66
CA LYS A 313 -13.74 -36.19 36.44
C LYS A 313 -13.90 -37.46 35.60
N GLN A 314 -15.04 -37.63 34.90
CA GLN A 314 -15.24 -38.75 33.96
C GLN A 314 -15.21 -38.23 32.52
#